data_33355f804328232342f19f96a2ac630f
#
_entry.id   33355f804328232342f19f96a2ac630f
#
_cell.length_a   1.000
_cell.length_b   1.000
_cell.length_c   1.000
_cell.angle_alpha   90.00
_cell.angle_beta   90.00
_cell.angle_gamma   90.00
#
_symmetry.space_group_name_H-M   'P 1'
#
loop_
_entity.id
_entity.type
_entity.pdbx_description
1 polymer ?
#
loop_
_entity_poly.entity_id
_entity_poly.type
_entity_poly.pdbx_seq_one_letter_code
_entity_poly.pdbx_strand_id
1 'polypeptide(L)'
;LSAVFPKRAVALGEVALDVRNLSHRATGVTDVSLSVRQGEILGLAGLVGSGRTQLAEIVFGLTPADTGEIRVHGTLVRLGSPREAIDAGIAYVPEDRRQHGVVLEMSVASNASLASLEAVSSRGLIDRGRERAAAERYVDRFRIKTPSVAALVSTLSGGNQQKVALARWLSTEPSILILD
;
A
#
# COMPACT_ATOMS: atom_id res chain seq x y z
N LEU A 1 11.99 13.14 -22.07
CA LEU A 1 11.37 12.63 -20.82
C LEU A 1 9.96 12.08 -21.08
N SER A 2 9.12 12.72 -21.91
CA SER A 2 7.75 12.25 -22.24
C SER A 2 7.69 10.89 -22.95
N ALA A 3 8.72 10.51 -23.69
CA ALA A 3 8.80 9.20 -24.37
C ALA A 3 9.16 8.05 -23.40
N VAL A 4 9.83 8.37 -22.27
CA VAL A 4 10.23 7.39 -21.25
C VAL A 4 9.12 7.20 -20.22
N PHE A 5 8.35 8.25 -19.94
CA PHE A 5 7.23 8.25 -18.98
C PHE A 5 5.95 8.75 -19.68
N PRO A 6 5.27 7.88 -20.44
CA PRO A 6 4.05 8.27 -21.14
C PRO A 6 2.98 8.69 -20.13
N LYS A 7 2.57 9.95 -20.20
CA LYS A 7 1.42 10.44 -19.41
C LYS A 7 0.13 10.00 -20.08
N ARG A 8 -0.70 9.27 -19.36
CA ARG A 8 -2.09 9.07 -19.75
C ARG A 8 -2.92 10.20 -19.14
N ALA A 9 -3.71 10.90 -19.95
CA ALA A 9 -4.74 11.77 -19.42
C ALA A 9 -5.82 10.90 -18.75
N VAL A 10 -5.99 11.07 -17.46
CA VAL A 10 -7.04 10.40 -16.67
C VAL A 10 -8.02 11.48 -16.25
N ALA A 11 -9.31 11.28 -16.51
CA ALA A 11 -10.35 12.15 -15.97
C ALA A 11 -10.40 11.96 -14.45
N LEU A 12 -10.33 13.07 -13.71
CA LEU A 12 -10.46 13.04 -12.26
C LEU A 12 -11.93 12.76 -11.90
N GLY A 13 -12.12 11.75 -11.04
CA GLY A 13 -13.41 11.38 -10.51
C GLY A 13 -13.77 12.14 -9.22
N GLU A 14 -14.60 11.53 -8.38
CA GLU A 14 -14.98 12.03 -7.08
C GLU A 14 -13.82 11.97 -6.08
N VAL A 15 -13.97 12.62 -4.91
CA VAL A 15 -12.99 12.55 -3.83
C VAL A 15 -12.95 11.14 -3.27
N ALA A 16 -11.78 10.49 -3.38
CA ALA A 16 -11.53 9.15 -2.86
C ALA A 16 -11.05 9.18 -1.41
N LEU A 17 -10.16 10.12 -1.07
CA LEU A 17 -9.65 10.34 0.27
C LEU A 17 -9.85 11.80 0.66
N ASP A 18 -10.41 12.05 1.84
CA ASP A 18 -10.56 13.38 2.42
C ASP A 18 -10.09 13.34 3.88
N VAL A 19 -9.05 14.07 4.18
CA VAL A 19 -8.43 14.19 5.50
C VAL A 19 -8.64 15.61 5.99
N ARG A 20 -9.17 15.79 7.20
CA ARG A 20 -9.51 17.09 7.77
C ARG A 20 -8.95 17.26 9.16
N ASN A 21 -8.18 18.34 9.35
CA ASN A 21 -7.63 18.78 10.65
C ASN A 21 -6.96 17.65 11.43
N LEU A 22 -6.27 16.75 10.72
CA LEU A 22 -5.65 15.56 11.28
C LEU A 22 -4.44 15.97 12.13
N SER A 23 -4.41 15.50 13.37
CA SER A 23 -3.30 15.77 14.27
C SER A 23 -2.94 14.53 15.08
N HIS A 24 -1.63 14.40 15.35
CA HIS A 24 -1.08 13.40 16.26
C HIS A 24 0.12 14.01 17.00
N ARG A 25 -0.05 14.26 18.32
CA ARG A 25 0.89 15.00 19.15
C ARG A 25 2.27 14.36 19.22
N ALA A 26 2.32 13.03 19.40
CA ALA A 26 3.59 12.32 19.59
C ALA A 26 4.48 12.35 18.34
N THR A 27 3.91 12.43 17.13
CA THR A 27 4.66 12.51 15.87
C THR A 27 4.87 13.94 15.37
N GLY A 28 4.24 14.93 16.00
CA GLY A 28 4.31 16.33 15.59
C GLY A 28 3.46 16.69 14.37
N VAL A 29 2.65 15.77 13.86
CA VAL A 29 1.67 16.07 12.80
C VAL A 29 0.57 16.94 13.40
N THR A 30 0.34 18.12 12.79
CA THR A 30 -0.59 19.12 13.35
C THR A 30 -1.45 19.72 12.26
N ASP A 31 -2.76 19.64 12.42
CA ASP A 31 -3.80 20.30 11.62
C ASP A 31 -3.65 20.08 10.11
N VAL A 32 -3.35 18.85 9.70
CA VAL A 32 -3.18 18.51 8.29
C VAL A 32 -4.53 18.23 7.63
N SER A 33 -4.78 18.92 6.52
CA SER A 33 -5.95 18.69 5.66
C SER A 33 -5.50 18.51 4.22
N LEU A 34 -6.00 17.46 3.58
CA LEU A 34 -5.76 17.17 2.16
C LEU A 34 -6.92 16.36 1.57
N SER A 35 -7.06 16.42 0.26
CA SER A 35 -8.00 15.56 -0.46
C SER A 35 -7.34 14.97 -1.71
N VAL A 36 -7.73 13.75 -2.07
CA VAL A 36 -7.28 13.04 -3.27
C VAL A 36 -8.50 12.53 -4.02
N ARG A 37 -8.56 12.81 -5.33
CA ARG A 37 -9.65 12.35 -6.19
C ARG A 37 -9.31 11.03 -6.86
N GLN A 38 -10.30 10.31 -7.33
CA GLN A 38 -10.10 9.13 -8.16
C GLN A 38 -9.30 9.51 -9.41
N GLY A 39 -8.26 8.71 -9.72
CA GLY A 39 -7.35 8.96 -10.85
C GLY A 39 -6.30 10.04 -10.60
N GLU A 40 -6.29 10.67 -9.43
CA GLU A 40 -5.30 11.68 -9.04
C GLU A 40 -4.05 11.05 -8.46
N ILE A 41 -2.89 11.67 -8.73
CA ILE A 41 -1.63 11.42 -8.03
C ILE A 41 -1.29 12.68 -7.25
N LEU A 42 -1.43 12.63 -5.93
CA LEU A 42 -1.03 13.70 -5.02
C LEU A 42 0.41 13.45 -4.55
N GLY A 43 1.30 14.40 -4.80
CA GLY A 43 2.68 14.37 -4.31
C GLY A 43 2.83 15.20 -3.04
N LEU A 44 3.38 14.58 -1.98
CA LEU A 44 3.75 15.27 -0.74
C LEU A 44 5.24 15.58 -0.78
N ALA A 45 5.61 16.85 -0.88
CA ALA A 45 7.00 17.30 -0.88
C ALA A 45 7.37 17.90 0.48
N GLY A 46 8.63 17.73 0.90
CA GLY A 46 9.15 18.29 2.14
C GLY A 46 10.56 17.81 2.47
N LEU A 47 11.21 18.45 3.42
CA LEU A 47 12.53 18.05 3.91
C LEU A 47 12.44 16.73 4.70
N VAL A 48 13.58 16.07 4.89
CA VAL A 48 13.68 14.92 5.80
C VAL A 48 13.24 15.37 7.18
N GLY A 49 12.36 14.58 7.82
CA GLY A 49 11.77 14.92 9.11
C GLY A 49 10.54 15.87 9.05
N SER A 50 10.01 16.20 7.87
CA SER A 50 8.82 17.05 7.74
C SER A 50 7.49 16.38 8.08
N GLY A 51 7.50 15.12 8.53
CA GLY A 51 6.29 14.41 8.97
C GLY A 51 5.51 13.68 7.87
N ARG A 52 6.05 13.54 6.64
CA ARG A 52 5.35 12.86 5.54
C ARG A 52 5.07 11.39 5.85
N THR A 53 6.10 10.64 6.25
CA THR A 53 5.97 9.24 6.68
C THR A 53 4.98 9.10 7.82
N GLN A 54 5.08 9.96 8.84
CA GLN A 54 4.17 9.95 9.99
C GLN A 54 2.72 10.20 9.56
N LEU A 55 2.48 11.13 8.64
CA LEU A 55 1.15 11.36 8.07
C LEU A 55 0.63 10.11 7.33
N ALA A 56 1.48 9.47 6.51
CA ALA A 56 1.13 8.24 5.80
C ALA A 56 0.79 7.10 6.78
N GLU A 57 1.58 6.93 7.84
CA GLU A 57 1.36 5.95 8.90
C GLU A 57 0.04 6.19 9.66
N ILE A 58 -0.30 7.47 9.91
CA ILE A 58 -1.57 7.83 10.56
C ILE A 58 -2.75 7.48 9.63
N VAL A 59 -2.67 7.85 8.35
CA VAL A 59 -3.71 7.55 7.37
C VAL A 59 -3.85 6.04 7.12
N PHE A 60 -2.77 5.27 7.31
CA PHE A 60 -2.81 3.81 7.22
C PHE A 60 -3.17 3.11 8.55
N GLY A 61 -3.38 3.86 9.63
CA GLY A 61 -3.79 3.31 10.94
C GLY A 61 -2.67 2.60 11.72
N LEU A 62 -1.40 2.76 11.33
CA LEU A 62 -0.25 2.30 12.13
C LEU A 62 -0.13 3.11 13.43
N THR A 63 -0.45 4.37 13.35
CA THR A 63 -0.44 5.31 14.47
C THR A 63 -1.76 6.07 14.45
N PRO A 64 -2.74 5.71 15.30
CA PRO A 64 -4.07 6.35 15.27
C PRO A 64 -3.99 7.86 15.55
N ALA A 65 -4.74 8.66 14.79
CA ALA A 65 -4.81 10.10 15.01
C ALA A 65 -5.39 10.46 16.37
N ASP A 66 -4.89 11.54 17.00
CA ASP A 66 -5.48 12.10 18.22
C ASP A 66 -6.78 12.88 17.91
N THR A 67 -6.77 13.62 16.79
CA THR A 67 -7.91 14.45 16.34
C THR A 67 -7.98 14.50 14.82
N GLY A 68 -9.12 14.94 14.32
CA GLY A 68 -9.39 15.08 12.89
C GLY A 68 -10.31 14.00 12.36
N GLU A 69 -10.60 14.07 11.07
CA GLU A 69 -11.47 13.13 10.38
C GLU A 69 -10.80 12.60 9.11
N ILE A 70 -11.01 11.33 8.83
CA ILE A 70 -10.64 10.70 7.57
C ILE A 70 -11.90 10.13 6.93
N ARG A 71 -12.12 10.46 5.66
CA ARG A 71 -13.22 9.92 4.85
C ARG A 71 -12.66 9.21 3.63
N VAL A 72 -13.17 8.04 3.38
CA VAL A 72 -12.87 7.24 2.18
C VAL A 72 -14.16 7.13 1.36
N HIS A 73 -14.13 7.60 0.12
CA HIS A 73 -15.32 7.68 -0.75
C HIS A 73 -16.52 8.34 -0.05
N GLY A 74 -16.27 9.43 0.68
CA GLY A 74 -17.29 10.18 1.42
C GLY A 74 -17.71 9.56 2.76
N THR A 75 -17.37 8.30 3.03
CA THR A 75 -17.69 7.61 4.29
C THR A 75 -16.65 7.92 5.36
N LEU A 76 -17.09 8.39 6.53
CA LEU A 76 -16.22 8.59 7.67
C LEU A 76 -15.68 7.24 8.17
N VAL A 77 -14.36 7.12 8.26
CA VAL A 77 -13.68 5.91 8.72
C VAL A 77 -12.84 6.20 9.97
N ARG A 78 -12.79 5.21 10.87
CA ARG A 78 -11.86 5.23 11.98
C ARG A 78 -10.72 4.27 11.64
N LEU A 79 -9.50 4.80 11.60
CA LEU A 79 -8.32 4.03 11.22
C LEU A 79 -7.43 3.87 12.46
N GLY A 80 -7.83 2.94 13.33
CA GLY A 80 -7.11 2.57 14.56
C GLY A 80 -6.15 1.39 14.36
N SER A 81 -6.16 0.80 13.17
CA SER A 81 -5.29 -0.33 12.80
C SER A 81 -5.10 -0.42 11.28
N PRO A 82 -4.00 -1.04 10.81
CA PRO A 82 -3.81 -1.35 9.39
C PRO A 82 -4.93 -2.19 8.78
N ARG A 83 -5.54 -3.07 9.56
CA ARG A 83 -6.67 -3.89 9.10
C ARG A 83 -7.85 -3.02 8.69
N GLU A 84 -8.22 -2.06 9.53
CA GLU A 84 -9.32 -1.13 9.22
C GLU A 84 -9.02 -0.27 7.98
N ALA A 85 -7.74 0.11 7.77
CA ALA A 85 -7.32 0.83 6.57
C ALA A 85 -7.45 -0.05 5.31
N ILE A 86 -7.02 -1.31 5.37
CA ILE A 86 -7.17 -2.27 4.28
C ILE A 86 -8.65 -2.49 3.96
N ASP A 87 -9.49 -2.71 4.98
CA ASP A 87 -10.93 -2.91 4.81
C ASP A 87 -11.62 -1.66 4.23
N ALA A 88 -11.07 -0.46 4.49
CA ALA A 88 -11.49 0.79 3.86
C ALA A 88 -10.94 1.00 2.44
N GLY A 89 -10.12 0.08 1.92
CA GLY A 89 -9.54 0.14 0.58
C GLY A 89 -8.26 0.98 0.49
N ILE A 90 -7.54 1.18 1.58
CA ILE A 90 -6.25 1.88 1.61
C ILE A 90 -5.12 0.86 1.69
N ALA A 91 -4.08 1.02 0.88
CA ALA A 91 -2.83 0.27 0.98
C ALA A 91 -1.64 1.21 1.18
N TYR A 92 -0.60 0.70 1.85
CA TYR A 92 0.60 1.46 2.19
C TYR A 92 1.87 0.69 1.84
N VAL A 93 2.68 1.24 0.96
CA VAL A 93 4.00 0.72 0.61
C VAL A 93 5.04 1.56 1.34
N PRO A 94 5.74 1.02 2.35
CA PRO A 94 6.70 1.77 3.14
C PRO A 94 8.01 2.03 2.38
N GLU A 95 8.74 3.07 2.78
CA GLU A 95 10.06 3.43 2.25
C GLU A 95 11.06 2.28 2.44
N ASP A 96 11.19 1.75 3.66
CA ASP A 96 12.09 0.62 3.95
C ASP A 96 11.43 -0.72 3.65
N ARG A 97 11.67 -1.22 2.43
CA ARG A 97 11.17 -2.51 1.99
C ARG A 97 11.73 -3.70 2.78
N ARG A 98 12.95 -3.58 3.35
CA ARG A 98 13.60 -4.70 4.05
C ARG A 98 13.07 -4.90 5.45
N GLN A 99 12.74 -3.82 6.13
CA GLN A 99 12.17 -3.88 7.47
C GLN A 99 10.66 -4.08 7.45
N HIS A 100 9.95 -3.45 6.55
CA HIS A 100 8.48 -3.39 6.58
C HIS A 100 7.81 -3.87 5.28
N GLY A 101 8.55 -3.93 4.16
CA GLY A 101 7.97 -4.21 2.84
C GLY A 101 7.85 -5.69 2.48
N VAL A 102 8.82 -6.55 2.87
CA VAL A 102 8.84 -7.98 2.53
C VAL A 102 9.41 -8.82 3.66
N VAL A 103 9.01 -10.10 3.70
CA VAL A 103 9.62 -11.12 4.57
C VAL A 103 10.60 -11.92 3.72
N LEU A 104 11.91 -11.69 3.92
CA LEU A 104 12.96 -12.21 3.05
C LEU A 104 13.02 -13.74 2.99
N GLU A 105 12.70 -14.40 4.10
CA GLU A 105 12.71 -15.86 4.27
C GLU A 105 11.46 -16.54 3.72
N MET A 106 10.48 -15.78 3.26
CA MET A 106 9.27 -16.29 2.63
C MET A 106 9.39 -16.28 1.10
N SER A 107 8.61 -17.14 0.45
CA SER A 107 8.51 -17.18 -1.01
C SER A 107 7.92 -15.89 -1.60
N VAL A 108 8.13 -15.69 -2.90
CA VAL A 108 7.45 -14.62 -3.67
C VAL A 108 5.93 -14.76 -3.53
N ALA A 109 5.40 -16.00 -3.65
CA ALA A 109 3.96 -16.26 -3.54
C ALA A 109 3.41 -15.87 -2.16
N SER A 110 4.04 -16.33 -1.10
CA SER A 110 3.60 -16.05 0.27
C SER A 110 3.73 -14.56 0.62
N ASN A 111 4.78 -13.88 0.11
CA ASN A 111 4.88 -12.42 0.26
C ASN A 111 3.77 -11.68 -0.48
N ALA A 112 3.47 -12.07 -1.73
CA ALA A 112 2.46 -11.39 -2.53
C ALA A 112 1.04 -11.53 -1.97
N SER A 113 0.73 -12.63 -1.29
CA SER A 113 -0.59 -12.91 -0.71
C SER A 113 -0.76 -12.47 0.74
N LEU A 114 0.33 -12.06 1.43
CA LEU A 114 0.34 -11.84 2.88
C LEU A 114 -0.70 -10.79 3.36
N ALA A 115 -0.96 -9.75 2.57
CA ALA A 115 -1.96 -8.74 2.89
C ALA A 115 -3.39 -9.12 2.49
N SER A 116 -3.57 -10.19 1.70
CA SER A 116 -4.86 -10.65 1.15
C SER A 116 -5.10 -12.15 1.38
N LEU A 117 -4.69 -12.67 2.55
CA LEU A 117 -4.77 -14.10 2.86
C LEU A 117 -6.18 -14.68 2.71
N GLU A 118 -7.21 -13.90 3.00
CA GLU A 118 -8.60 -14.32 2.85
C GLU A 118 -8.95 -14.70 1.41
N ALA A 119 -8.42 -13.95 0.43
CA ALA A 119 -8.66 -14.20 -1.00
C ALA A 119 -8.05 -15.53 -1.49
N VAL A 120 -6.98 -15.99 -0.82
CA VAL A 120 -6.28 -17.24 -1.16
C VAL A 120 -6.53 -18.37 -0.16
N SER A 121 -7.47 -18.18 0.79
CA SER A 121 -7.79 -19.16 1.79
C SER A 121 -9.14 -19.86 1.50
N SER A 122 -9.26 -21.10 1.94
CA SER A 122 -10.51 -21.85 1.92
C SER A 122 -10.65 -22.61 3.24
N ARG A 123 -11.78 -22.43 3.94
CA ARG A 123 -12.06 -23.06 5.24
C ARG A 123 -10.95 -22.83 6.29
N GLY A 124 -10.34 -21.63 6.29
CA GLY A 124 -9.26 -21.25 7.22
C GLY A 124 -7.87 -21.77 6.85
N LEU A 125 -7.72 -22.46 5.74
CA LEU A 125 -6.43 -22.96 5.24
C LEU A 125 -6.05 -22.24 3.94
N ILE A 126 -4.76 -21.95 3.77
CA ILE A 126 -4.23 -21.37 2.52
C ILE A 126 -4.33 -22.39 1.40
N ASP A 127 -5.04 -22.04 0.33
CA ASP A 127 -5.06 -22.80 -0.91
C ASP A 127 -3.81 -22.45 -1.73
N ARG A 128 -2.85 -23.34 -1.75
CA ARG A 128 -1.57 -23.15 -2.45
C ARG A 128 -1.71 -22.94 -3.95
N GLY A 129 -2.74 -23.51 -4.57
CA GLY A 129 -3.04 -23.28 -5.98
C GLY A 129 -3.48 -21.84 -6.25
N ARG A 130 -4.41 -21.32 -5.44
CA ARG A 130 -4.86 -19.92 -5.51
C ARG A 130 -3.74 -18.94 -5.19
N GLU A 131 -2.97 -19.20 -4.13
CA GLU A 131 -1.81 -18.39 -3.74
C GLU A 131 -0.82 -18.26 -4.90
N ARG A 132 -0.46 -19.41 -5.50
CA ARG A 132 0.45 -19.47 -6.64
C ARG A 132 -0.09 -18.68 -7.83
N ALA A 133 -1.33 -18.93 -8.24
CA ALA A 133 -1.96 -18.25 -9.38
C ALA A 133 -2.07 -16.73 -9.17
N ALA A 134 -2.38 -16.29 -7.93
CA ALA A 134 -2.40 -14.88 -7.59
C ALA A 134 -1.01 -14.25 -7.74
N ALA A 135 0.04 -14.91 -7.24
CA ALA A 135 1.40 -14.40 -7.32
C ALA A 135 1.92 -14.36 -8.77
N GLU A 136 1.64 -15.38 -9.59
CA GLU A 136 2.04 -15.44 -10.99
C GLU A 136 1.49 -14.24 -11.77
N ARG A 137 0.22 -13.84 -11.53
CA ARG A 137 -0.37 -12.64 -12.16
C ARG A 137 0.44 -11.36 -11.88
N TYR A 138 0.94 -11.20 -10.66
CA TYR A 138 1.75 -10.02 -10.30
C TYR A 138 3.19 -10.13 -10.81
N VAL A 139 3.76 -11.34 -10.84
CA VAL A 139 5.08 -11.59 -11.44
C VAL A 139 5.07 -11.14 -12.89
N ASP A 140 4.06 -11.54 -13.66
CA ASP A 140 3.90 -11.16 -15.07
C ASP A 140 3.62 -9.66 -15.23
N ARG A 141 2.66 -9.12 -14.47
CA ARG A 141 2.25 -7.71 -14.55
C ARG A 141 3.40 -6.75 -14.27
N PHE A 142 4.23 -7.05 -13.28
CA PHE A 142 5.37 -6.20 -12.89
C PHE A 142 6.70 -6.65 -13.47
N ARG A 143 6.70 -7.72 -14.26
CA ARG A 143 7.91 -8.31 -14.82
C ARG A 143 8.94 -8.55 -13.70
N ILE A 144 8.54 -9.25 -12.64
CA ILE A 144 9.41 -9.61 -11.52
C ILE A 144 10.36 -10.70 -12.03
N LYS A 145 11.67 -10.43 -11.98
CA LYS A 145 12.69 -11.42 -12.35
C LYS A 145 12.87 -12.38 -11.19
N THR A 146 12.26 -13.55 -11.29
CA THR A 146 12.34 -14.67 -10.35
C THR A 146 12.35 -15.99 -11.11
N PRO A 147 13.07 -17.04 -10.64
CA PRO A 147 13.02 -18.35 -11.27
C PRO A 147 11.65 -19.04 -11.10
N SER A 148 10.94 -18.74 -10.01
CA SER A 148 9.58 -19.20 -9.76
C SER A 148 8.95 -18.39 -8.63
N VAL A 149 7.62 -18.47 -8.47
CA VAL A 149 6.92 -17.86 -7.32
C VAL A 149 7.21 -18.56 -5.99
N ALA A 150 7.80 -19.78 -6.02
CA ALA A 150 8.27 -20.50 -4.84
C ALA A 150 9.66 -20.04 -4.36
N ALA A 151 10.41 -19.27 -5.17
CA ALA A 151 11.73 -18.77 -4.78
C ALA A 151 11.62 -17.82 -3.58
N LEU A 152 12.62 -17.86 -2.70
CA LEU A 152 12.72 -16.95 -1.55
C LEU A 152 12.98 -15.52 -2.02
N VAL A 153 12.32 -14.55 -1.39
CA VAL A 153 12.50 -13.14 -1.73
C VAL A 153 13.92 -12.65 -1.46
N SER A 154 14.63 -13.26 -0.49
CA SER A 154 16.05 -12.98 -0.21
C SER A 154 16.97 -13.20 -1.41
N THR A 155 16.61 -14.09 -2.35
CA THR A 155 17.41 -14.39 -3.55
C THR A 155 17.21 -13.37 -4.68
N LEU A 156 16.25 -12.47 -4.55
CA LEU A 156 15.93 -11.48 -5.57
C LEU A 156 16.78 -10.20 -5.42
N SER A 157 17.01 -9.52 -6.54
CA SER A 157 17.60 -8.17 -6.51
C SER A 157 16.66 -7.19 -5.80
N GLY A 158 17.23 -6.11 -5.23
CA GLY A 158 16.46 -5.10 -4.50
C GLY A 158 15.27 -4.52 -5.28
N GLY A 159 15.42 -4.28 -6.58
CA GLY A 159 14.30 -3.80 -7.40
C GLY A 159 13.18 -4.83 -7.58
N ASN A 160 13.50 -6.14 -7.62
CA ASN A 160 12.48 -7.19 -7.64
C ASN A 160 11.82 -7.38 -6.28
N GLN A 161 12.55 -7.22 -5.17
CA GLN A 161 11.97 -7.20 -3.82
C GLN A 161 10.96 -6.07 -3.66
N GLN A 162 11.26 -4.87 -4.20
CA GLN A 162 10.32 -3.74 -4.18
C GLN A 162 9.04 -4.03 -4.99
N LYS A 163 9.18 -4.70 -6.14
CA LYS A 163 8.02 -5.14 -6.93
C LYS A 163 7.18 -6.18 -6.18
N VAL A 164 7.79 -7.07 -5.40
CA VAL A 164 7.07 -8.03 -4.54
C VAL A 164 6.34 -7.30 -3.42
N ALA A 165 6.95 -6.29 -2.77
CA ALA A 165 6.28 -5.44 -1.78
C ALA A 165 5.07 -4.72 -2.37
N LEU A 166 5.20 -4.18 -3.59
CA LEU A 166 4.10 -3.56 -4.30
C LEU A 166 2.99 -4.59 -4.65
N ALA A 167 3.37 -5.79 -5.10
CA ALA A 167 2.43 -6.86 -5.39
C ALA A 167 1.61 -7.26 -4.17
N ARG A 168 2.23 -7.34 -2.97
CA ARG A 168 1.54 -7.60 -1.70
C ARG A 168 0.38 -6.64 -1.46
N TRP A 169 0.63 -5.36 -1.61
CA TRP A 169 -0.39 -4.34 -1.33
C TRP A 169 -1.45 -4.24 -2.42
N LEU A 170 -1.06 -4.40 -3.68
CA LEU A 170 -2.02 -4.40 -4.77
C LEU A 170 -2.88 -5.67 -4.82
N SER A 171 -2.50 -6.74 -4.12
CA SER A 171 -3.34 -7.94 -3.96
C SER A 171 -4.57 -7.70 -3.09
N THR A 172 -4.61 -6.62 -2.32
CA THR A 172 -5.82 -6.19 -1.58
C THR A 172 -6.80 -5.40 -2.44
N GLU A 173 -6.48 -5.16 -3.73
CA GLU A 173 -7.29 -4.38 -4.68
C GLU A 173 -7.66 -2.99 -4.14
N PRO A 174 -6.68 -2.21 -3.64
CA PRO A 174 -6.97 -0.95 -2.98
C PRO A 174 -7.50 0.10 -3.96
N SER A 175 -8.40 0.96 -3.47
CA SER A 175 -8.83 2.17 -4.18
C SER A 175 -7.90 3.37 -3.96
N ILE A 176 -7.12 3.33 -2.88
CA ILE A 176 -6.15 4.35 -2.49
C ILE A 176 -4.81 3.65 -2.21
N LEU A 177 -3.73 4.13 -2.84
CA LEU A 177 -2.39 3.61 -2.64
C LEU A 177 -1.47 4.71 -2.14
N ILE A 178 -0.89 4.51 -0.97
CA ILE A 178 0.13 5.39 -0.40
C ILE A 178 1.50 4.77 -0.72
N LEU A 179 2.38 5.57 -1.31
CA LEU A 179 3.78 5.20 -1.60
C LEU A 179 4.69 6.17 -0.83
N ASP A 180 5.42 5.64 0.13
CA ASP A 180 6.36 6.39 0.95
C ASP A 180 7.80 6.16 0.50
#